data_a680cf361db237b5216d4acb7bde706a
#
_entry.id   a680cf361db237b5216d4acb7bde706a
#
_cell.length_a   1.000
_cell.length_b   1.000
_cell.length_c   1.000
_cell.angle_alpha   90.00
_cell.angle_beta   90.00
_cell.angle_gamma   90.00
#
_symmetry.space_group_name_H-M   'P 1'
#
loop_
_entity.id
_entity.type
_entity.pdbx_description
1 polymer ?
#
loop_
_entity_poly.entity_id
_entity_poly.type
_entity_poly.pdbx_seq_one_letter_code
_entity_poly.pdbx_strand_id
1 'polypeptide(L)'
;MNFIKKTALILFIAISFGATSSIAFSEEVADGSAASITETIAHIEKALVDVNKSDFSAAQLHLKSARLSSGQITGNEAIVKQANASVIQGQIQAKSGDVKASSAELNKALVLYKTL
;
A
#
# COMPACT_ATOMS: atom_id res chain seq x y z
N MET A 1 -26.69 -1.18 -12.72
CA MET A 1 -26.31 -0.92 -12.62
C MET A 1 -25.46 -0.80 -12.63
N ASN A 2 -25.44 -0.61 -12.68
CA ASN A 2 -24.58 -0.36 -12.59
C ASN A 2 -23.66 -0.35 -12.77
N PHE A 3 -23.56 -0.33 -13.10
CA PHE A 3 -22.58 -0.25 -13.27
C PHE A 3 -22.02 0.28 -13.73
N ILE A 4 -22.40 0.37 -14.30
CA ILE A 4 -21.86 0.91 -14.73
C ILE A 4 -21.41 1.60 -14.58
N LYS A 5 -21.79 1.91 -14.30
CA LYS A 5 -21.39 2.60 -14.00
C LYS A 5 -20.49 2.61 -13.67
N LYS A 6 -20.53 2.32 -13.50
CA LYS A 6 -19.67 2.40 -13.13
C LYS A 6 -18.66 2.40 -13.62
N THR A 7 -18.83 2.28 -14.12
CA THR A 7 -17.87 2.28 -14.50
C THR A 7 -17.14 2.89 -14.96
N ALA A 8 -17.57 3.27 -15.02
CA ALA A 8 -16.98 3.79 -15.35
C ALA A 8 -16.20 4.28 -15.39
N LEU A 9 -16.30 4.26 -15.18
CA LEU A 9 -15.72 4.67 -15.04
C LEU A 9 -14.75 4.74 -15.18
N ILE A 10 -14.72 4.51 -15.20
CA ILE A 10 -13.86 4.49 -15.16
C ILE A 10 -13.08 4.82 -15.83
N LEU A 11 -13.34 4.82 -16.29
CA LEU A 11 -12.67 5.05 -16.80
C LEU A 11 -11.96 5.64 -16.95
N PHE A 12 -12.07 5.79 -16.63
CA PHE A 12 -11.40 6.31 -16.61
C PHE A 12 -10.52 6.58 -16.76
N ILE A 13 -10.54 6.44 -16.75
CA ILE A 13 -9.80 6.63 -16.67
C ILE A 13 -9.00 6.88 -17.22
N ALA A 14 -9.13 6.77 -17.61
CA ALA A 14 -8.45 6.90 -18.02
C ALA A 14 -7.80 7.54 -18.50
N ILE A 15 -7.97 7.75 -18.43
CA ILE A 15 -7.43 8.34 -18.62
C ILE A 15 -6.70 8.79 -18.85
N SER A 16 -6.86 8.77 -18.81
CA SER A 16 -6.25 9.19 -18.78
C SER A 16 -5.48 9.38 -18.97
N PHE A 17 -5.38 9.25 -19.18
CA PHE A 17 -4.56 9.51 -19.23
C PHE A 17 -3.95 9.92 -19.58
N GLY A 18 -4.04 9.87 -19.82
CA GLY A 18 -3.46 10.33 -20.04
C GLY A 18 -2.91 10.95 -20.21
N ALA A 19 -2.96 11.24 -20.37
CA ALA A 19 -2.47 11.83 -20.33
C ALA A 19 -1.99 12.37 -20.20
N THR A 20 -2.00 12.55 -20.11
CA THR A 20 -1.58 13.11 -19.77
C THR A 20 -0.87 13.37 -19.56
N SER A 21 -0.85 13.47 -19.73
CA SER A 21 -0.13 13.74 -19.42
C SER A 21 0.71 14.25 -19.23
N SER A 22 0.85 14.31 -19.22
CA SER A 22 1.75 14.76 -19.00
C SER A 22 2.01 15.80 -18.53
N ILE A 23 1.69 16.18 -18.24
CA ILE A 23 1.75 17.12 -17.79
C ILE A 23 2.04 17.51 -16.67
N ALA A 24 1.75 17.79 -16.24
CA ALA A 24 1.76 18.13 -15.09
C ALA A 24 2.73 17.77 -14.21
N PHE A 25 3.65 18.23 -14.04
CA PHE A 25 4.61 17.63 -13.43
C PHE A 25 4.89 18.03 -12.07
N SER A 26 4.77 19.25 -11.68
CA SER A 26 4.99 19.60 -10.32
C SER A 26 3.89 19.00 -9.47
N GLU A 27 2.75 18.89 -10.03
CA GLU A 27 1.73 18.25 -9.35
C GLU A 27 1.97 16.82 -9.20
N GLU A 28 2.72 16.29 -10.09
CA GLU A 28 3.06 14.91 -10.05
C GLU A 28 3.81 14.52 -8.84
N VAL A 29 4.57 15.42 -8.28
CA VAL A 29 5.28 15.11 -7.07
C VAL A 29 4.32 14.81 -5.94
N ALA A 30 3.29 15.63 -5.79
CA ALA A 30 2.30 15.37 -4.78
C ALA A 30 1.53 14.12 -5.13
N ASP A 31 1.21 13.95 -6.41
CA ASP A 31 0.51 12.78 -6.87
C ASP A 31 1.34 11.54 -6.68
N GLY A 32 2.64 11.67 -6.85
CA GLY A 32 3.54 10.55 -6.63
C GLY A 32 3.46 10.04 -5.19
N SER A 33 3.38 10.95 -4.23
CA SER A 33 3.27 10.55 -2.84
C SER A 33 1.92 9.89 -2.59
N ALA A 34 0.84 10.43 -3.13
CA ALA A 34 -0.48 9.82 -2.99
C ALA A 34 -0.51 8.44 -3.61
N ALA A 35 0.12 8.29 -4.78
CA ALA A 35 0.20 6.97 -5.43
C ALA A 35 1.00 6.00 -4.57
N SER A 36 2.08 6.47 -3.95
CA SER A 36 2.90 5.61 -3.11
C SER A 36 2.15 5.16 -1.87
N ILE A 37 1.34 6.03 -1.29
CA ILE A 37 0.50 5.67 -0.16
C ILE A 37 -0.48 4.57 -0.57
N THR A 38 -1.14 4.76 -1.71
CA THR A 38 -2.10 3.77 -2.21
C THR A 38 -1.43 2.44 -2.49
N GLU A 39 -0.26 2.48 -3.11
CA GLU A 39 0.48 1.25 -3.39
C GLU A 39 0.92 0.54 -2.13
N THR A 40 1.39 1.31 -1.15
CA THR A 40 1.82 0.74 0.11
C THR A 40 0.66 0.01 0.78
N ILE A 41 -0.50 0.66 0.82
CA ILE A 41 -1.69 0.07 1.41
C ILE A 41 -2.07 -1.21 0.67
N ALA A 42 -2.07 -1.15 -0.68
CA ALA A 42 -2.43 -2.32 -1.48
C ALA A 42 -1.50 -3.49 -1.23
N HIS A 43 -0.20 -3.24 -1.15
CA HIS A 43 0.75 -4.32 -0.89
C HIS A 43 0.57 -4.93 0.50
N ILE A 44 0.28 -4.09 1.50
CA ILE A 44 0.05 -4.62 2.84
C ILE A 44 -1.23 -5.45 2.89
N GLU A 45 -2.28 -5.01 2.18
CA GLU A 45 -3.51 -5.78 2.14
C GLU A 45 -3.31 -7.13 1.48
N LYS A 46 -2.52 -7.17 0.41
CA LYS A 46 -2.19 -8.44 -0.24
C LYS A 46 -1.39 -9.34 0.69
N ALA A 47 -0.45 -8.75 1.42
CA ALA A 47 0.35 -9.51 2.37
C ALA A 47 -0.52 -10.09 3.47
N LEU A 48 -1.53 -9.34 3.93
CA LEU A 48 -2.45 -9.86 4.94
C LEU A 48 -3.20 -11.08 4.44
N VAL A 49 -3.65 -11.05 3.19
CA VAL A 49 -4.31 -12.21 2.60
C VAL A 49 -3.35 -13.40 2.61
N ASP A 50 -2.11 -13.16 2.21
CA ASP A 50 -1.11 -14.24 2.15
C ASP A 50 -0.79 -14.79 3.53
N VAL A 51 -0.63 -13.90 4.51
CA VAL A 51 -0.34 -14.33 5.89
C VAL A 51 -1.50 -15.19 6.40
N ASN A 52 -2.72 -14.78 6.13
CA ASN A 52 -3.88 -15.54 6.60
C ASN A 52 -4.01 -16.89 5.92
N LYS A 53 -3.40 -17.07 4.76
CA LYS A 53 -3.33 -18.36 4.08
C LYS A 53 -2.08 -19.14 4.47
N SER A 54 -1.26 -18.57 5.33
CA SER A 54 0.04 -19.13 5.70
C SER A 54 0.99 -19.23 4.52
N ASP A 55 0.79 -18.38 3.51
CA ASP A 55 1.71 -18.28 2.38
C ASP A 55 2.73 -17.21 2.70
N PHE A 56 3.68 -17.55 3.55
CA PHE A 56 4.61 -16.59 4.09
C PHE A 56 5.62 -16.11 3.06
N SER A 57 5.92 -16.92 2.05
CA SER A 57 6.83 -16.49 0.98
C SER A 57 6.21 -15.37 0.17
N ALA A 58 4.94 -15.51 -0.22
CA ALA A 58 4.26 -14.46 -0.96
C ALA A 58 4.10 -13.22 -0.09
N ALA A 59 3.79 -13.41 1.19
CA ALA A 59 3.66 -12.29 2.11
C ALA A 59 4.95 -11.49 2.18
N GLN A 60 6.10 -12.16 2.25
CA GLN A 60 7.38 -11.47 2.30
C GLN A 60 7.61 -10.60 1.07
N LEU A 61 7.24 -11.09 -0.10
CA LEU A 61 7.40 -10.33 -1.33
C LEU A 61 6.53 -9.07 -1.31
N HIS A 62 5.28 -9.20 -0.90
CA HIS A 62 4.39 -8.06 -0.83
C HIS A 62 4.84 -7.05 0.23
N LEU A 63 5.34 -7.53 1.36
CA LEU A 63 5.81 -6.64 2.42
C LEU A 63 7.07 -5.90 2.01
N LYS A 64 7.95 -6.56 1.26
CA LYS A 64 9.12 -5.89 0.70
C LYS A 64 8.69 -4.78 -0.24
N SER A 65 7.71 -5.06 -1.12
CA SER A 65 7.18 -4.05 -2.02
C SER A 65 6.53 -2.90 -1.26
N ALA A 66 5.81 -3.21 -0.19
CA ALA A 66 5.19 -2.19 0.65
C ALA A 66 6.24 -1.26 1.24
N ARG A 67 7.35 -1.82 1.70
CA ARG A 67 8.42 -1.00 2.29
C ARG A 67 9.07 -0.11 1.25
N LEU A 68 9.23 -0.62 0.02
CA LEU A 68 9.79 0.20 -1.05
C LEU A 68 8.85 1.35 -1.40
N SER A 69 7.55 1.08 -1.52
CA SER A 69 6.58 2.13 -1.81
C SER A 69 6.53 3.14 -0.67
N SER A 70 6.58 2.66 0.57
CA SER A 70 6.55 3.52 1.73
C SER A 70 7.73 4.51 1.72
N GLY A 71 8.88 4.07 1.22
CA GLY A 71 10.06 4.92 1.12
C GLY A 71 9.90 6.09 0.15
N GLN A 72 8.88 6.04 -0.72
CA GLN A 72 8.60 7.12 -1.65
C GLN A 72 7.64 8.15 -1.09
N ILE A 73 7.05 7.89 0.07
CA ILE A 73 6.08 8.81 0.66
C ILE A 73 6.82 9.97 1.30
N THR A 74 6.40 11.20 0.98
CA THR A 74 7.01 12.39 1.56
C THR A 74 6.00 13.09 2.47
N GLY A 75 6.49 13.84 3.41
CA GLY A 75 5.66 14.46 4.43
C GLY A 75 5.27 13.42 5.46
N ASN A 76 4.78 13.85 6.59
CA ASN A 76 4.31 12.95 7.65
C ASN A 76 5.31 11.86 8.01
N GLU A 77 6.59 12.23 8.03
CA GLU A 77 7.65 11.23 8.25
C GLU A 77 7.49 10.46 9.55
N ALA A 78 6.97 11.10 10.58
CA ALA A 78 6.79 10.40 11.86
C ALA A 78 5.80 9.25 11.73
N ILE A 79 4.70 9.49 11.04
CA ILE A 79 3.69 8.45 10.84
C ILE A 79 4.21 7.36 9.93
N VAL A 80 4.88 7.76 8.83
CA VAL A 80 5.44 6.79 7.89
C VAL A 80 6.47 5.90 8.60
N LYS A 81 7.31 6.48 9.42
CA LYS A 81 8.32 5.72 10.15
C LYS A 81 7.68 4.72 11.10
N GLN A 82 6.66 5.15 11.81
CA GLN A 82 5.93 4.31 12.75
C GLN A 82 5.23 3.16 12.00
N ALA A 83 4.56 3.50 10.89
CA ALA A 83 3.86 2.50 10.10
C ALA A 83 4.83 1.49 9.50
N ASN A 84 5.96 1.97 8.98
CA ASN A 84 6.96 1.09 8.41
C ASN A 84 7.55 0.15 9.47
N ALA A 85 7.71 0.64 10.69
CA ALA A 85 8.18 -0.22 11.79
C ALA A 85 7.19 -1.35 12.04
N SER A 86 5.89 -1.08 11.94
CA SER A 86 4.88 -2.13 12.10
C SER A 86 4.93 -3.12 10.94
N VAL A 87 5.18 -2.65 9.72
CA VAL A 87 5.36 -3.55 8.57
C VAL A 87 6.53 -4.49 8.82
N ILE A 88 7.64 -3.95 9.33
CA ILE A 88 8.82 -4.76 9.62
C ILE A 88 8.51 -5.80 10.69
N GLN A 89 7.79 -5.41 11.73
CA GLN A 89 7.37 -6.36 12.77
C GLN A 89 6.47 -7.44 12.18
N GLY A 90 5.55 -7.05 11.31
CA GLY A 90 4.71 -8.03 10.62
C GLY A 90 5.53 -8.99 9.79
N GLN A 91 6.57 -8.49 9.13
CA GLN A 91 7.48 -9.33 8.36
C GLN A 91 8.19 -10.34 9.24
N ILE A 92 8.70 -9.88 10.39
CA ILE A 92 9.41 -10.74 11.33
C ILE A 92 8.49 -11.84 11.85
N GLN A 93 7.26 -11.48 12.22
CA GLN A 93 6.32 -12.45 12.73
C GLN A 93 5.89 -13.44 11.65
N ALA A 94 5.75 -12.98 10.41
CA ALA A 94 5.41 -13.87 9.31
C ALA A 94 6.54 -14.89 9.08
N LYS A 95 7.79 -14.45 9.19
CA LYS A 95 8.91 -15.38 9.04
C LYS A 95 8.91 -16.45 10.11
N SER A 96 8.43 -16.12 11.30
CA SER A 96 8.36 -17.11 12.37
C SER A 96 7.09 -17.96 12.31
N GLY A 97 6.23 -17.67 11.32
CA GLY A 97 4.99 -18.43 11.14
C GLY A 97 3.86 -18.02 12.07
N ASP A 98 3.97 -16.85 12.71
CA ASP A 98 2.96 -16.39 13.65
C ASP A 98 1.93 -15.53 12.90
N VAL A 99 0.88 -16.18 12.41
CA VAL A 99 -0.16 -15.52 11.63
C VAL A 99 -0.84 -14.41 12.43
N LYS A 100 -1.19 -14.72 13.66
CA LYS A 100 -1.94 -13.76 14.48
C LYS A 100 -1.13 -12.51 14.77
N ALA A 101 0.11 -12.68 15.19
CA ALA A 101 0.98 -11.55 15.51
C ALA A 101 1.30 -10.74 14.26
N SER A 102 1.58 -11.42 13.15
CA SER A 102 1.87 -10.76 11.89
C SER A 102 0.68 -9.92 11.45
N SER A 103 -0.53 -10.51 11.46
CA SER A 103 -1.74 -9.82 11.06
C SER A 103 -2.00 -8.59 11.92
N ALA A 104 -1.76 -8.70 13.23
CA ALA A 104 -1.98 -7.58 14.13
C ALA A 104 -1.07 -6.40 13.78
N GLU A 105 0.21 -6.69 13.51
CA GLU A 105 1.15 -5.63 13.16
C GLU A 105 0.81 -5.01 11.78
N LEU A 106 0.44 -5.84 10.82
CA LEU A 106 0.10 -5.33 9.50
C LEU A 106 -1.17 -4.49 9.52
N ASN A 107 -2.15 -4.86 10.33
CA ASN A 107 -3.35 -4.05 10.49
C ASN A 107 -3.03 -2.72 11.14
N LYS A 108 -2.11 -2.72 12.10
CA LYS A 108 -1.66 -1.49 12.74
C LYS A 108 -1.03 -0.56 11.70
N ALA A 109 -0.19 -1.11 10.81
CA ALA A 109 0.43 -0.35 9.75
C ALA A 109 -0.63 0.23 8.81
N LEU A 110 -1.64 -0.57 8.45
CA LEU A 110 -2.70 -0.10 7.58
C LEU A 110 -3.44 1.10 8.16
N VAL A 111 -3.76 1.03 9.45
CA VAL A 111 -4.45 2.14 10.11
C VAL A 111 -3.60 3.41 9.98
N LEU A 112 -2.30 3.30 10.21
CA LEU A 112 -1.41 4.45 10.15
C LEU A 112 -1.31 5.01 8.72
N TYR A 113 -1.09 4.15 7.72
CA TYR A 113 -1.01 4.63 6.35
C TYR A 113 -2.32 5.25 5.88
N LYS A 114 -3.44 4.73 6.35
CA LYS A 114 -4.73 5.28 5.94
C LYS A 114 -5.03 6.64 6.55
N THR A 115 -4.26 7.08 7.53
CA THR A 115 -4.41 8.41 8.06
C THR A 115 -3.67 9.46 7.21
N LEU A 116 -2.88 9.04 6.26
CA LEU A 116 -2.15 9.94 5.38
C LEU A 116 -3.03 10.40 4.21
#